data_a207aa7539f4679a09a50230e4e402e0
#
_entry.id   a207aa7539f4679a09a50230e4e402e0
#
_cell.length_a   1.000
_cell.length_b   1.000
_cell.length_c   1.000
_cell.angle_alpha   90.00
_cell.angle_beta   90.00
_cell.angle_gamma   90.00
#
_symmetry.space_group_name_H-M   'P 1'
#
loop_
_entity.id
_entity.type
_entity.pdbx_description
1 polymer ?
#
loop_
_entity_poly.entity_id
_entity_poly.type
_entity_poly.pdbx_seq_one_letter_code
_entity_poly.pdbx_strand_id
1 'polypeptide(L)'
;MTDRRRLVMAGGAALACCAGTPAWAQAPGRRIVFLTVFSRPDSEAFLGLIRNELQGLGWTDGRNVMLELRTTEGMNELLSALAAELVGQAPDLFLVQTLPATRALMQATKTIPIVMVSVGNPVEHGLVADYRRPGGNVTGSVYPADEAMRKLLQLLKEAAPRLRSVGLFMNPSNEAAAPMARQVRVDAADLGLQAQVVEVLGKGDFDAAFAAL
;
A
#
# COMPACT_ATOMS: atom_id res chain seq x y z
N MET A 1 41.35 -84.61 17.31
CA MET A 1 40.29 -84.91 18.21
C MET A 1 40.01 -83.66 18.98
N THR A 2 39.10 -83.01 18.79
CA THR A 2 38.49 -81.86 19.46
C THR A 2 38.06 -80.74 18.51
N ASP A 3 36.91 -80.65 18.53
CA ASP A 3 35.89 -79.88 17.84
C ASP A 3 36.12 -78.35 17.88
N ARG A 4 36.27 -77.76 16.74
CA ARG A 4 36.30 -76.30 16.58
C ARG A 4 35.17 -75.79 15.62
N ARG A 5 34.01 -76.28 15.91
CA ARG A 5 32.80 -75.73 15.30
C ARG A 5 31.94 -75.17 16.41
N ARG A 6 31.92 -73.94 16.57
CA ARG A 6 30.84 -73.11 17.17
C ARG A 6 31.44 -71.80 17.62
N LEU A 7 31.28 -70.79 16.79
CA LEU A 7 30.88 -69.47 17.20
C LEU A 7 30.86 -68.50 15.97
N VAL A 8 29.84 -68.67 15.19
CA VAL A 8 29.39 -67.59 14.33
C VAL A 8 27.93 -67.36 14.69
N MET A 9 27.72 -66.58 15.70
CA MET A 9 26.40 -66.15 16.05
C MET A 9 26.38 -64.59 16.08
N ALA A 10 25.63 -64.11 15.13
CA ALA A 10 24.74 -62.94 15.29
C ALA A 10 25.38 -61.61 15.75
N GLY A 11 25.86 -60.89 14.80
CA GLY A 11 25.98 -59.47 14.87
C GLY A 11 25.08 -58.81 13.80
N GLY A 12 23.78 -59.04 13.92
CA GLY A 12 22.80 -58.30 13.11
C GLY A 12 22.72 -56.87 13.59
N ALA A 13 23.59 -56.01 13.06
CA ALA A 13 23.44 -54.56 13.23
C ALA A 13 22.21 -54.09 12.41
N ALA A 14 21.12 -53.89 13.11
CA ALA A 14 19.97 -53.15 12.56
C ALA A 14 20.42 -51.74 12.23
N LEU A 15 20.78 -51.47 10.98
CA LEU A 15 20.82 -50.12 10.44
C LEU A 15 19.37 -49.63 10.39
N ALA A 16 18.96 -48.94 11.45
CA ALA A 16 17.79 -48.10 11.41
C ALA A 16 18.08 -46.95 10.40
N CYS A 17 17.66 -47.15 9.15
CA CYS A 17 17.52 -46.07 8.19
C CYS A 17 16.53 -45.06 8.79
N CYS A 18 17.06 -44.10 9.52
CA CYS A 18 16.36 -42.83 9.70
C CYS A 18 16.23 -42.24 8.31
N ALA A 19 15.14 -42.61 7.60
CA ALA A 19 14.66 -41.86 6.48
C ALA A 19 14.21 -40.49 7.03
N GLY A 20 15.19 -39.62 7.25
CA GLY A 20 14.97 -38.23 7.43
C GLY A 20 14.24 -37.77 6.17
N THR A 21 12.92 -37.60 6.27
CA THR A 21 12.19 -36.80 5.28
C THR A 21 13.00 -35.54 5.11
N PRO A 22 13.42 -35.16 3.87
CA PRO A 22 14.05 -33.89 3.67
C PRO A 22 13.06 -32.85 4.20
N ALA A 23 13.39 -32.22 5.31
CA ALA A 23 12.73 -30.99 5.70
C ALA A 23 13.04 -30.05 4.55
N TRP A 24 12.09 -29.95 3.62
CA TRP A 24 12.11 -28.90 2.63
C TRP A 24 12.11 -27.61 3.44
N ALA A 25 13.28 -27.03 3.62
CA ALA A 25 13.41 -25.71 4.18
C ALA A 25 12.49 -24.85 3.31
N GLN A 26 11.32 -24.51 3.84
CA GLN A 26 10.42 -23.60 3.15
C GLN A 26 11.27 -22.36 2.90
N ALA A 27 11.45 -22.01 1.62
CA ALA A 27 12.11 -20.77 1.27
C ALA A 27 11.46 -19.67 2.13
N PRO A 28 12.26 -18.81 2.79
CA PRO A 28 11.72 -17.79 3.65
C PRO A 28 10.62 -17.06 2.89
N GLY A 29 9.42 -17.01 3.46
CA GLY A 29 8.28 -16.40 2.81
C GLY A 29 8.60 -14.95 2.42
N ARG A 30 8.13 -14.51 1.25
CA ARG A 30 8.31 -13.14 0.80
C ARG A 30 7.70 -12.17 1.81
N ARG A 31 8.42 -11.15 2.20
CA ARG A 31 7.95 -10.14 3.13
C ARG A 31 7.48 -8.92 2.37
N ILE A 32 6.19 -8.63 2.46
CA ILE A 32 5.54 -7.47 1.85
C ILE A 32 5.09 -6.53 2.97
N VAL A 33 5.54 -5.30 2.92
CA VAL A 33 5.14 -4.27 3.89
C VAL A 33 4.17 -3.31 3.21
N PHE A 34 2.97 -3.21 3.76
CA PHE A 34 1.98 -2.22 3.35
C PHE A 34 2.14 -0.97 4.21
N LEU A 35 2.66 0.11 3.62
CA LEU A 35 2.81 1.41 4.25
C LEU A 35 1.70 2.35 3.80
N THR A 36 0.98 2.93 4.76
CA THR A 36 -0.12 3.86 4.52
C THR A 36 -0.19 4.95 5.58
N VAL A 37 -1.06 5.94 5.38
CA VAL A 37 -1.35 7.00 6.36
C VAL A 37 -2.75 6.88 6.96
N PHE A 38 -3.57 5.97 6.45
CA PHE A 38 -4.94 5.80 6.91
C PHE A 38 -5.01 5.14 8.29
N SER A 39 -6.17 5.20 8.92
CA SER A 39 -6.39 4.55 10.21
C SER A 39 -6.10 3.05 10.15
N ARG A 40 -5.67 2.47 11.26
CA ARG A 40 -5.39 1.03 11.32
C ARG A 40 -6.59 0.17 10.91
N PRO A 41 -7.83 0.40 11.40
CA PRO A 41 -8.98 -0.40 11.00
C PRO A 41 -9.25 -0.38 9.49
N ASP A 42 -9.20 0.80 8.86
CA ASP A 42 -9.44 0.93 7.41
C ASP A 42 -8.34 0.24 6.61
N SER A 43 -7.10 0.37 7.07
CA SER A 43 -5.93 -0.25 6.44
C SER A 43 -5.94 -1.77 6.57
N GLU A 44 -6.36 -2.32 7.70
CA GLU A 44 -6.53 -3.77 7.89
C GLU A 44 -7.66 -4.33 7.01
N ALA A 45 -8.77 -3.61 6.87
CA ALA A 45 -9.85 -4.00 5.97
C ALA A 45 -9.35 -4.08 4.52
N PHE A 46 -8.59 -3.06 4.07
CA PHE A 46 -8.01 -3.04 2.73
C PHE A 46 -6.96 -4.16 2.54
N LEU A 47 -6.07 -4.37 3.50
CA LEU A 47 -5.08 -5.45 3.46
C LEU A 47 -5.75 -6.83 3.43
N GLY A 48 -6.92 -6.96 4.07
CA GLY A 48 -7.76 -8.15 4.01
C GLY A 48 -8.20 -8.50 2.59
N LEU A 49 -8.58 -7.50 1.78
CA LEU A 49 -8.91 -7.71 0.37
C LEU A 49 -7.69 -8.19 -0.41
N ILE A 50 -6.53 -7.55 -0.22
CA ILE A 50 -5.27 -7.96 -0.88
C ILE A 50 -4.90 -9.39 -0.47
N ARG A 51 -5.03 -9.74 0.81
CA ARG A 51 -4.77 -11.09 1.32
C ARG A 51 -5.60 -12.14 0.62
N ASN A 52 -6.90 -11.88 0.43
CA ASN A 52 -7.82 -12.80 -0.25
C ASN A 52 -7.44 -12.99 -1.73
N GLU A 53 -7.11 -11.91 -2.44
CA GLU A 53 -6.68 -12.00 -3.85
C GLU A 53 -5.35 -12.74 -3.99
N LEU A 54 -4.38 -12.46 -3.13
CA LEU A 54 -3.11 -13.16 -3.11
C LEU A 54 -3.28 -14.65 -2.82
N GLN A 55 -4.22 -15.02 -1.94
CA GLN A 55 -4.54 -16.42 -1.66
C GLN A 55 -5.07 -17.12 -2.90
N GLY A 56 -5.92 -16.48 -3.69
CA GLY A 56 -6.41 -16.98 -4.97
C GLY A 56 -5.28 -17.22 -6.00
N LEU A 57 -4.17 -16.48 -5.85
CA LEU A 57 -2.96 -16.61 -6.68
C LEU A 57 -1.91 -17.57 -6.09
N GLY A 58 -2.23 -18.30 -5.01
CA GLY A 58 -1.34 -19.25 -4.35
C GLY A 58 -0.39 -18.65 -3.29
N TRP A 59 -0.54 -17.35 -2.97
CA TRP A 59 0.21 -16.70 -1.90
C TRP A 59 -0.61 -16.69 -0.60
N THR A 60 -0.15 -17.43 0.39
CA THR A 60 -0.84 -17.57 1.69
C THR A 60 -0.05 -16.86 2.76
N ASP A 61 -0.69 -15.86 3.40
CA ASP A 61 -0.10 -15.10 4.51
C ASP A 61 0.27 -16.02 5.67
N GLY A 62 1.47 -15.84 6.22
CA GLY A 62 2.05 -16.70 7.25
C GLY A 62 2.65 -18.03 6.74
N ARG A 63 2.55 -18.33 5.43
CA ARG A 63 3.10 -19.57 4.84
C ARG A 63 4.21 -19.30 3.82
N ASN A 64 3.91 -18.63 2.72
CA ASN A 64 4.87 -18.30 1.66
C ASN A 64 4.97 -16.80 1.36
N VAL A 65 4.13 -16.00 1.99
CA VAL A 65 4.19 -14.54 2.06
C VAL A 65 3.91 -14.11 3.50
N MET A 66 4.50 -12.99 3.92
CA MET A 66 4.22 -12.30 5.17
C MET A 66 3.75 -10.89 4.82
N LEU A 67 2.50 -10.58 5.15
CA LEU A 67 1.90 -9.26 4.94
C LEU A 67 1.94 -8.46 6.23
N GLU A 68 2.66 -7.37 6.23
CA GLU A 68 2.84 -6.49 7.38
C GLU A 68 2.22 -5.13 7.12
N LEU A 69 1.30 -4.69 8.00
CA LEU A 69 0.73 -3.35 7.97
C LEU A 69 1.56 -2.39 8.81
N ARG A 70 1.90 -1.26 8.21
CA ARG A 70 2.48 -0.09 8.88
C ARG A 70 1.68 1.15 8.52
N THR A 71 1.26 1.89 9.50
CA THR A 71 0.52 3.15 9.30
C THR A 71 1.00 4.24 10.25
N THR A 72 0.93 5.48 9.79
CA THR A 72 1.17 6.67 10.61
C THR A 72 -0.13 7.28 11.15
N GLU A 73 -1.29 6.71 10.80
CA GLU A 73 -2.61 7.17 11.28
C GLU A 73 -2.85 8.68 11.10
N GLY A 74 -2.44 9.22 9.95
CA GLY A 74 -2.59 10.63 9.58
C GLY A 74 -1.36 11.50 9.86
N MET A 75 -0.38 11.02 10.62
CA MET A 75 0.83 11.79 10.97
C MET A 75 1.87 11.66 9.85
N ASN A 76 1.75 12.50 8.81
CA ASN A 76 2.64 12.43 7.63
C ASN A 76 4.11 12.72 7.97
N GLU A 77 4.37 13.50 9.01
CA GLU A 77 5.72 13.83 9.50
C GLU A 77 6.52 12.61 9.96
N LEU A 78 5.85 11.53 10.34
CA LEU A 78 6.50 10.28 10.75
C LEU A 78 6.91 9.40 9.57
N LEU A 79 6.42 9.66 8.35
CA LEU A 79 6.64 8.80 7.19
C LEU A 79 8.12 8.61 6.85
N SER A 80 8.91 9.67 6.91
CA SER A 80 10.34 9.60 6.54
C SER A 80 11.12 8.70 7.50
N ALA A 81 10.89 8.82 8.80
CA ALA A 81 11.53 7.98 9.81
C ALA A 81 11.08 6.52 9.69
N LEU A 82 9.77 6.30 9.53
CA LEU A 82 9.20 4.97 9.39
C LEU A 82 9.67 4.29 8.10
N ALA A 83 9.75 5.02 6.98
CA ALA A 83 10.28 4.47 5.72
C ALA A 83 11.74 4.05 5.84
N ALA A 84 12.58 4.85 6.50
CA ALA A 84 13.98 4.50 6.73
C ALA A 84 14.12 3.25 7.62
N GLU A 85 13.33 3.15 8.70
CA GLU A 85 13.28 1.96 9.57
C GLU A 85 12.92 0.72 8.75
N LEU A 86 11.85 0.79 7.95
CA LEU A 86 11.34 -0.35 7.18
C LEU A 86 12.31 -0.79 6.08
N VAL A 87 12.99 0.15 5.43
CA VAL A 87 14.04 -0.17 4.46
C VAL A 87 15.20 -0.90 5.11
N GLY A 88 15.60 -0.51 6.34
CA GLY A 88 16.62 -1.20 7.12
C GLY A 88 16.27 -2.65 7.46
N GLN A 89 14.99 -3.01 7.45
CA GLN A 89 14.50 -4.37 7.66
C GLN A 89 14.48 -5.21 6.36
N ALA A 90 14.85 -4.63 5.23
CA ALA A 90 15.01 -5.27 3.91
C ALA A 90 13.81 -6.15 3.48
N PRO A 91 12.57 -5.62 3.38
CA PRO A 91 11.46 -6.38 2.83
C PRO A 91 11.66 -6.65 1.34
N ASP A 92 10.99 -7.66 0.80
CA ASP A 92 11.02 -7.98 -0.62
C ASP A 92 10.28 -6.96 -1.48
N LEU A 93 9.23 -6.30 -0.89
CA LEU A 93 8.36 -5.38 -1.61
C LEU A 93 7.65 -4.45 -0.62
N PHE A 94 7.43 -3.21 -1.06
CA PHE A 94 6.50 -2.28 -0.42
C PHE A 94 5.20 -2.16 -1.23
N LEU A 95 4.06 -2.24 -0.55
CA LEU A 95 2.77 -1.76 -1.05
C LEU A 95 2.52 -0.38 -0.47
N VAL A 96 2.00 0.55 -1.28
CA VAL A 96 1.67 1.91 -0.83
C VAL A 96 0.37 2.39 -1.46
N GLN A 97 -0.36 3.21 -0.74
CA GLN A 97 -1.68 3.68 -1.18
C GLN A 97 -1.77 5.20 -1.31
N THR A 98 -0.75 5.94 -0.86
CA THR A 98 -0.78 7.40 -0.82
C THR A 98 0.48 8.01 -1.42
N LEU A 99 0.35 9.22 -1.97
CA LEU A 99 1.48 9.97 -2.52
C LEU A 99 2.57 10.24 -1.46
N PRO A 100 2.26 10.72 -0.23
CA PRO A 100 3.29 10.95 0.79
C PRO A 100 4.07 9.69 1.16
N ALA A 101 3.39 8.55 1.35
CA ALA A 101 4.05 7.28 1.68
C ALA A 101 4.95 6.78 0.54
N THR A 102 4.48 6.91 -0.72
CA THR A 102 5.27 6.56 -1.90
C THR A 102 6.54 7.40 -1.96
N ARG A 103 6.42 8.71 -1.78
CA ARG A 103 7.55 9.64 -1.81
C ARG A 103 8.57 9.35 -0.70
N ALA A 104 8.11 9.07 0.52
CA ALA A 104 8.97 8.72 1.64
C ALA A 104 9.80 7.45 1.34
N LEU A 105 9.18 6.42 0.79
CA LEU A 105 9.89 5.19 0.39
C LEU A 105 10.84 5.43 -0.78
N MET A 106 10.47 6.22 -1.78
CA MET A 106 11.36 6.57 -2.90
C MET A 106 12.62 7.32 -2.45
N GLN A 107 12.52 8.11 -1.40
CA GLN A 107 13.68 8.78 -0.78
C GLN A 107 14.56 7.78 -0.03
N ALA A 108 13.93 6.83 0.68
CA ALA A 108 14.63 5.87 1.54
C ALA A 108 15.30 4.71 0.76
N THR A 109 14.73 4.30 -0.40
CA THR A 109 15.29 3.20 -1.20
C THR A 109 15.18 3.45 -2.70
N LYS A 110 16.17 2.93 -3.45
CA LYS A 110 16.19 2.93 -4.92
C LYS A 110 16.15 1.51 -5.50
N THR A 111 16.16 0.49 -4.66
CA THR A 111 16.31 -0.91 -5.07
C THR A 111 15.14 -1.78 -4.67
N ILE A 112 14.55 -1.59 -3.47
CA ILE A 112 13.39 -2.37 -3.04
C ILE A 112 12.19 -1.93 -3.88
N PRO A 113 11.47 -2.87 -4.53
CA PRO A 113 10.29 -2.55 -5.32
C PRO A 113 9.20 -1.87 -4.48
N ILE A 114 8.57 -0.84 -5.04
CA ILE A 114 7.46 -0.10 -4.45
C ILE A 114 6.26 -0.23 -5.41
N VAL A 115 5.21 -0.88 -4.97
CA VAL A 115 3.99 -1.06 -5.75
C VAL A 115 2.91 -0.12 -5.22
N MET A 116 2.55 0.84 -6.02
CA MET A 116 1.44 1.76 -5.74
C MET A 116 0.10 1.06 -5.97
N VAL A 117 -0.83 1.27 -5.04
CA VAL A 117 -2.20 0.80 -5.19
C VAL A 117 -3.10 2.04 -5.19
N SER A 118 -3.62 2.39 -6.38
CA SER A 118 -4.55 3.50 -6.52
C SER A 118 -3.99 4.87 -6.12
N VAL A 119 -2.75 5.17 -6.51
CA VAL A 119 -2.15 6.49 -6.30
C VAL A 119 -2.52 7.42 -7.46
N GLY A 120 -2.96 8.65 -7.13
CA GLY A 120 -3.35 9.65 -8.14
C GLY A 120 -2.14 10.27 -8.83
N ASN A 121 -2.25 10.53 -10.13
CA ASN A 121 -1.35 11.35 -10.97
C ASN A 121 0.17 11.13 -10.75
N PRO A 122 0.66 9.87 -10.74
CA PRO A 122 2.04 9.59 -10.34
C PRO A 122 3.10 10.20 -11.27
N VAL A 123 2.77 10.44 -12.54
CA VAL A 123 3.67 11.11 -13.50
C VAL A 123 3.82 12.58 -13.15
N GLU A 124 2.73 13.29 -12.91
CA GLU A 124 2.72 14.71 -12.55
C GLU A 124 3.44 14.96 -11.22
N HIS A 125 3.32 14.02 -10.30
CA HIS A 125 4.00 14.07 -9.01
C HIS A 125 5.45 13.56 -9.06
N GLY A 126 5.96 13.17 -10.25
CA GLY A 126 7.33 12.69 -10.41
C GLY A 126 7.64 11.37 -9.72
N LEU A 127 6.63 10.54 -9.46
CA LEU A 127 6.82 9.21 -8.87
C LEU A 127 7.29 8.19 -9.91
N VAL A 128 6.83 8.35 -11.14
CA VAL A 128 7.22 7.54 -12.29
C VAL A 128 7.44 8.44 -13.50
N ALA A 129 8.30 8.03 -14.43
CA ALA A 129 8.59 8.81 -15.63
C ALA A 129 7.44 8.78 -16.63
N ASP A 130 6.79 7.64 -16.76
CA ASP A 130 5.69 7.39 -17.71
C ASP A 130 4.86 6.19 -17.23
N TYR A 131 3.58 6.13 -17.61
CA TYR A 131 2.68 5.04 -17.23
C TYR A 131 3.08 3.68 -17.80
N ARG A 132 3.68 3.65 -19.00
CA ARG A 132 4.11 2.42 -19.66
C ARG A 132 5.52 2.01 -19.27
N ARG A 133 6.36 2.98 -18.88
CA ARG A 133 7.76 2.79 -18.50
C ARG A 133 8.07 3.61 -17.26
N PRO A 134 7.74 3.11 -16.07
CA PRO A 134 7.92 3.83 -14.81
C PRO A 134 9.35 4.34 -14.57
N GLY A 135 10.36 3.63 -15.05
CA GLY A 135 11.75 4.10 -15.09
C GLY A 135 12.58 3.94 -13.81
N GLY A 136 11.99 3.41 -12.73
CA GLY A 136 12.66 3.21 -11.46
C GLY A 136 12.15 1.98 -10.71
N ASN A 137 12.27 1.98 -9.38
CA ASN A 137 11.78 0.91 -8.51
C ASN A 137 10.30 1.07 -8.11
N VAL A 138 9.58 2.04 -8.70
CA VAL A 138 8.16 2.30 -8.43
C VAL A 138 7.32 1.84 -9.62
N THR A 139 6.25 1.11 -9.34
CA THR A 139 5.23 0.67 -10.30
C THR A 139 3.88 0.58 -9.62
N GLY A 140 2.81 0.20 -10.32
CA GLY A 140 1.52 -0.08 -9.70
C GLY A 140 0.33 0.40 -10.49
N SER A 141 -0.82 0.48 -9.80
CA SER A 141 -2.07 0.99 -10.35
C SER A 141 -2.27 2.45 -9.98
N VAL A 142 -2.94 3.17 -10.88
CA VAL A 142 -3.23 4.59 -10.71
C VAL A 142 -4.72 4.83 -10.57
N TYR A 143 -5.06 5.89 -9.89
CA TYR A 143 -6.41 6.41 -9.83
C TYR A 143 -6.46 7.73 -10.63
N PRO A 144 -7.35 7.86 -11.64
CA PRO A 144 -7.48 9.09 -12.42
C PRO A 144 -8.24 10.16 -11.61
N ALA A 145 -7.55 10.74 -10.63
CA ALA A 145 -8.16 11.61 -9.63
C ALA A 145 -8.86 12.83 -10.24
N ASP A 146 -8.23 13.49 -11.21
CA ASP A 146 -8.76 14.70 -11.82
C ASP A 146 -10.00 14.41 -12.66
N GLU A 147 -9.97 13.35 -13.48
CA GLU A 147 -11.11 12.93 -14.28
C GLU A 147 -12.31 12.51 -13.41
N ALA A 148 -12.03 11.78 -12.33
CA ALA A 148 -13.05 11.36 -11.39
C ALA A 148 -13.68 12.55 -10.67
N MET A 149 -12.89 13.54 -10.26
CA MET A 149 -13.38 14.74 -9.59
C MET A 149 -14.23 15.59 -10.54
N ARG A 150 -13.78 15.80 -11.77
CA ARG A 150 -14.57 16.50 -12.81
C ARG A 150 -15.90 15.80 -13.06
N LYS A 151 -15.89 14.46 -13.18
CA LYS A 151 -17.12 13.68 -13.36
C LYS A 151 -18.07 13.79 -12.17
N LEU A 152 -17.52 13.80 -10.94
CA LEU A 152 -18.32 14.01 -9.73
C LEU A 152 -19.02 15.35 -9.73
N LEU A 153 -18.33 16.43 -10.07
CA LEU A 153 -18.93 17.78 -10.19
C LEU A 153 -20.05 17.83 -11.25
N GLN A 154 -19.84 17.18 -12.40
CA GLN A 154 -20.88 17.04 -13.43
C GLN A 154 -22.13 16.34 -12.89
N LEU A 155 -21.93 15.17 -12.24
CA LEU A 155 -23.05 14.40 -11.68
C LEU A 155 -23.78 15.17 -10.57
N LEU A 156 -23.06 15.91 -9.72
CA LEU A 156 -23.67 16.78 -8.73
C LEU A 156 -24.54 17.87 -9.37
N LYS A 157 -24.07 18.48 -10.46
CA LYS A 157 -24.82 19.50 -11.19
C LYS A 157 -26.04 18.91 -11.90
N GLU A 158 -25.92 17.70 -12.47
CA GLU A 158 -27.04 16.97 -13.10
C GLU A 158 -28.10 16.60 -12.05
N ALA A 159 -27.69 16.09 -10.89
CA ALA A 159 -28.59 15.69 -9.81
C ALA A 159 -29.26 16.89 -9.12
N ALA A 160 -28.57 18.02 -9.05
CA ALA A 160 -29.05 19.25 -8.45
C ALA A 160 -28.86 20.45 -9.39
N PRO A 161 -29.71 20.65 -10.42
CA PRO A 161 -29.54 21.71 -11.43
C PRO A 161 -29.48 23.14 -10.86
N ARG A 162 -30.07 23.36 -9.67
CA ARG A 162 -30.04 24.64 -8.97
C ARG A 162 -28.77 24.87 -8.14
N LEU A 163 -27.89 23.89 -8.06
CA LEU A 163 -26.62 23.99 -7.33
C LEU A 163 -25.81 25.18 -7.87
N ARG A 164 -25.30 26.03 -6.96
CA ARG A 164 -24.47 27.19 -7.30
C ARG A 164 -23.09 27.15 -6.68
N SER A 165 -22.93 26.42 -5.59
CA SER A 165 -21.65 26.28 -4.89
C SER A 165 -21.41 24.87 -4.42
N VAL A 166 -20.14 24.48 -4.31
CA VAL A 166 -19.67 23.21 -3.75
C VAL A 166 -18.57 23.47 -2.74
N GLY A 167 -18.58 22.74 -1.63
CA GLY A 167 -17.50 22.74 -0.66
C GLY A 167 -16.54 21.59 -0.93
N LEU A 168 -15.24 21.86 -0.93
CA LEU A 168 -14.18 20.88 -0.98
C LEU A 168 -13.43 20.89 0.35
N PHE A 169 -13.55 19.82 1.12
CA PHE A 169 -12.70 19.60 2.29
C PHE A 169 -11.36 19.00 1.85
N MET A 170 -10.28 19.58 2.32
CA MET A 170 -8.94 19.09 2.00
C MET A 170 -8.03 19.09 3.23
N ASN A 171 -7.15 18.11 3.31
CA ASN A 171 -6.09 18.12 4.30
C ASN A 171 -4.85 18.80 3.70
N PRO A 172 -4.42 19.97 4.23
CA PRO A 172 -3.29 20.71 3.69
C PRO A 172 -1.94 20.01 3.87
N SER A 173 -1.85 19.02 4.77
CA SER A 173 -0.64 18.19 4.92
C SER A 173 -0.45 17.18 3.78
N ASN A 174 -1.46 16.99 2.92
CA ASN A 174 -1.34 16.21 1.70
C ASN A 174 -0.85 17.12 0.56
N GLU A 175 0.35 16.85 0.05
CA GLU A 175 0.95 17.65 -1.04
C GLU A 175 0.12 17.68 -2.34
N ALA A 176 -0.76 16.68 -2.56
CA ALA A 176 -1.69 16.66 -3.68
C ALA A 176 -2.89 17.63 -3.50
N ALA A 177 -3.15 18.11 -2.28
CA ALA A 177 -4.35 18.88 -1.97
C ALA A 177 -4.40 20.23 -2.69
N ALA A 178 -3.32 20.99 -2.69
CA ALA A 178 -3.29 22.31 -3.32
C ALA A 178 -3.42 22.26 -4.85
N PRO A 179 -2.74 21.38 -5.60
CA PRO A 179 -3.00 21.17 -7.03
C PRO A 179 -4.45 20.76 -7.31
N MET A 180 -4.98 19.78 -6.59
CA MET A 180 -6.36 19.31 -6.73
C MET A 180 -7.37 20.43 -6.47
N ALA A 181 -7.18 21.23 -5.43
CA ALA A 181 -8.07 22.36 -5.13
C ALA A 181 -8.08 23.42 -6.25
N ARG A 182 -6.94 23.66 -6.88
CA ARG A 182 -6.88 24.57 -8.05
C ARG A 182 -7.67 23.99 -9.21
N GLN A 183 -7.49 22.71 -9.53
CA GLN A 183 -8.21 22.07 -10.63
C GLN A 183 -9.71 22.02 -10.37
N VAL A 184 -10.15 21.69 -9.16
CA VAL A 184 -11.58 21.71 -8.77
C VAL A 184 -12.21 23.07 -8.95
N ARG A 185 -11.50 24.18 -8.65
CA ARG A 185 -12.01 25.52 -8.88
C ARG A 185 -12.24 25.81 -10.37
N VAL A 186 -11.32 25.36 -11.24
CA VAL A 186 -11.46 25.50 -12.69
C VAL A 186 -12.63 24.68 -13.19
N ASP A 187 -12.69 23.40 -12.86
CA ASP A 187 -13.74 22.48 -13.29
C ASP A 187 -15.14 22.91 -12.79
N ALA A 188 -15.22 23.43 -11.57
CA ALA A 188 -16.46 23.98 -11.02
C ALA A 188 -16.91 25.23 -11.79
N ALA A 189 -15.99 26.16 -12.09
CA ALA A 189 -16.28 27.36 -12.85
C ALA A 189 -16.81 27.03 -14.25
N ASP A 190 -16.25 26.04 -14.93
CA ASP A 190 -16.73 25.58 -16.25
C ASP A 190 -18.18 25.03 -16.20
N LEU A 191 -18.63 24.56 -15.03
CA LEU A 191 -20.00 24.11 -14.78
C LEU A 191 -20.92 25.22 -14.19
N GLY A 192 -20.44 26.46 -14.10
CA GLY A 192 -21.16 27.57 -13.49
C GLY A 192 -21.33 27.42 -11.97
N LEU A 193 -20.40 26.72 -11.30
CA LEU A 193 -20.38 26.53 -9.86
C LEU A 193 -19.23 27.33 -9.22
N GLN A 194 -19.42 27.75 -7.98
CA GLN A 194 -18.36 28.27 -7.13
C GLN A 194 -17.81 27.16 -6.25
N ALA A 195 -16.50 26.93 -6.26
CA ALA A 195 -15.85 25.98 -5.37
C ALA A 195 -15.23 26.71 -4.18
N GLN A 196 -15.70 26.40 -2.98
CA GLN A 196 -15.11 26.85 -1.72
C GLN A 196 -14.24 25.72 -1.16
N VAL A 197 -12.98 26.03 -0.91
CA VAL A 197 -12.03 25.06 -0.34
C VAL A 197 -11.87 25.35 1.14
N VAL A 198 -12.09 24.35 1.97
CA VAL A 198 -12.00 24.44 3.43
C VAL A 198 -10.98 23.41 3.93
N GLU A 199 -10.01 23.88 4.70
CA GLU A 199 -8.97 23.02 5.26
C GLU A 199 -9.49 22.26 6.46
N VAL A 200 -9.17 20.95 6.52
CA VAL A 200 -9.51 20.03 7.60
C VAL A 200 -8.27 19.22 7.94
N LEU A 201 -7.76 19.38 9.15
CA LEU A 201 -6.58 18.64 9.62
C LEU A 201 -6.98 17.34 10.32
N GLY A 202 -8.13 17.30 10.95
CA GLY A 202 -8.61 16.16 11.69
C GLY A 202 -10.12 16.12 11.92
N LYS A 203 -10.58 15.08 12.59
CA LYS A 203 -12.01 14.86 12.83
C LYS A 203 -12.70 16.00 13.59
N GLY A 204 -11.97 16.69 14.46
CA GLY A 204 -12.51 17.81 15.25
C GLY A 204 -12.82 19.07 14.45
N ASP A 205 -12.31 19.18 13.22
CA ASP A 205 -12.46 20.39 12.42
C ASP A 205 -13.73 20.39 11.56
N PHE A 206 -14.39 19.25 11.39
CA PHE A 206 -15.52 19.12 10.45
C PHE A 206 -16.70 20.02 10.81
N ASP A 207 -17.08 20.14 12.08
CA ASP A 207 -18.21 20.98 12.49
C ASP A 207 -17.96 22.45 12.11
N ALA A 208 -16.76 22.96 12.38
CA ALA A 208 -16.36 24.30 11.99
C ALA A 208 -16.24 24.46 10.46
N ALA A 209 -15.74 23.42 9.78
CA ALA A 209 -15.61 23.42 8.33
C ALA A 209 -16.97 23.43 7.62
N PHE A 210 -17.96 22.69 8.13
CA PHE A 210 -19.33 22.74 7.62
C PHE A 210 -20.00 24.08 7.90
N ALA A 211 -19.73 24.69 9.04
CA ALA A 211 -20.28 26.02 9.36
C ALA A 211 -19.69 27.14 8.48
N ALA A 212 -18.53 26.92 7.88
CA ALA A 212 -17.87 27.88 6.97
C ALA A 212 -18.37 27.80 5.52
N LEU A 213 -19.19 26.82 5.15
CA LEU A 213 -19.79 26.63 3.82
C LEU A 213 -21.17 27.24 3.72
#